data_60817d451d42887dea1c973143987c5b
#
_entry.id   60817d451d42887dea1c973143987c5b
#
_cell.length_a   1.000
_cell.length_b   1.000
_cell.length_c   1.000
_cell.angle_alpha   90.00
_cell.angle_beta   90.00
_cell.angle_gamma   90.00
#
_symmetry.space_group_name_H-M   'P 1'
#
loop_
_entity.id
_entity.type
_entity.pdbx_description
1 polymer ?
#
loop_
_entity_poly.entity_id
_entity_poly.type
_entity_poly.pdbx_seq_one_letter_code
_entity_poly.pdbx_strand_id
1 'polypeptide(L)'
;MTTLHIDHASRWFGNVVAVNDVTMTIGPGVTGLLGPNGAGKSTLINMMGGFLAPSTGTVTLDGRPIWRNESVYGHIGVVPEREAMYDFLTGREFVLANAELHGLGTAEAQRALATVEMEDAQDRKIGTYSKGMRQRVKMASALVHDPSVLLLDEPFNGMDPRQR
;
A
#
# COMPACT_ATOMS: atom_id res chain seq x y z
N MET A 1 4.04 -20.34 -1.57
CA MET A 1 4.31 -19.30 -0.55
C MET A 1 4.65 -18.03 -1.30
N THR A 2 3.98 -16.94 -0.99
CA THR A 2 4.22 -15.66 -1.68
C THR A 2 5.59 -15.09 -1.33
N THR A 3 6.37 -14.74 -2.35
CA THR A 3 7.73 -14.22 -2.19
C THR A 3 7.95 -13.01 -3.08
N LEU A 4 8.35 -11.90 -2.48
CA LEU A 4 8.76 -10.70 -3.20
C LEU A 4 10.27 -10.68 -3.28
N HIS A 5 10.81 -10.60 -4.49
CA HIS A 5 12.25 -10.60 -4.74
C HIS A 5 12.67 -9.33 -5.45
N ILE A 6 13.71 -8.70 -4.94
CA ILE A 6 14.37 -7.52 -5.47
C ILE A 6 15.77 -7.97 -5.85
N ASP A 7 16.16 -7.77 -7.12
CA ASP A 7 17.43 -8.23 -7.65
C ASP A 7 18.18 -7.07 -8.28
N HIS A 8 19.27 -6.65 -7.64
CA HIS A 8 20.14 -5.56 -8.05
C HIS A 8 19.38 -4.29 -8.48
N ALA A 9 18.27 -3.99 -7.76
CA ALA A 9 17.40 -2.89 -8.12
C ALA A 9 17.99 -1.55 -7.70
N SER A 10 18.09 -0.64 -8.64
CA SER A 10 18.44 0.76 -8.39
C SER A 10 17.38 1.68 -8.98
N ARG A 11 17.22 2.85 -8.39
CA ARG A 11 16.39 3.92 -8.92
C ARG A 11 17.04 5.27 -8.72
N TRP A 12 17.16 6.01 -9.79
CA TRP A 12 17.61 7.40 -9.78
C TRP A 12 16.64 8.33 -10.50
N PHE A 13 16.61 9.58 -10.06
CA PHE A 13 15.83 10.66 -10.63
C PHE A 13 16.79 11.76 -11.07
N GLY A 14 17.07 11.84 -12.37
CA GLY A 14 18.14 12.67 -12.88
C GLY A 14 19.48 12.26 -12.23
N ASN A 15 20.12 13.18 -11.54
CA ASN A 15 21.41 12.95 -10.84
C ASN A 15 21.26 12.45 -9.40
N VAL A 16 20.03 12.27 -8.91
CA VAL A 16 19.79 11.82 -7.53
C VAL A 16 19.58 10.32 -7.50
N VAL A 17 20.43 9.59 -6.80
CA VAL A 17 20.26 8.16 -6.53
C VAL A 17 19.37 7.99 -5.33
N ALA A 18 18.15 7.51 -5.54
CA ALA A 18 17.17 7.28 -4.48
C ALA A 18 17.27 5.87 -3.88
N VAL A 19 17.58 4.87 -4.70
CA VAL A 19 17.85 3.48 -4.29
C VAL A 19 19.05 2.99 -5.10
N ASN A 20 20.00 2.32 -4.44
CA ASN A 20 21.23 1.87 -5.10
C ASN A 20 21.49 0.40 -4.81
N ASP A 21 21.46 -0.42 -5.85
CA ASP A 21 21.88 -1.83 -5.88
C ASP A 21 21.31 -2.68 -4.72
N VAL A 22 20.00 -2.60 -4.52
CA VAL A 22 19.33 -3.38 -3.48
C VAL A 22 19.02 -4.77 -3.97
N THR A 23 19.49 -5.77 -3.23
CA THR A 23 19.13 -7.18 -3.42
C THR A 23 18.58 -7.73 -2.11
N MET A 24 17.32 -8.20 -2.13
CA MET A 24 16.68 -8.81 -0.97
C MET A 24 15.50 -9.70 -1.38
N THR A 25 15.18 -10.64 -0.51
CA THR A 25 14.00 -11.50 -0.64
C THR A 25 13.12 -11.34 0.59
N ILE A 26 11.85 -11.05 0.37
CA ILE A 26 10.83 -10.91 1.41
C ILE A 26 9.89 -12.11 1.28
N GLY A 27 9.90 -12.97 2.29
CA GLY A 27 9.00 -14.10 2.43
C GLY A 27 7.77 -13.79 3.27
N PRO A 28 6.97 -14.80 3.61
CA PRO A 28 5.80 -14.65 4.47
C PRO A 28 6.16 -14.09 5.85
N GLY A 29 5.27 -13.26 6.40
CA GLY A 29 5.42 -12.62 7.70
C GLY A 29 5.52 -11.10 7.59
N VAL A 30 6.04 -10.45 8.62
CA VAL A 30 6.18 -8.99 8.69
C VAL A 30 7.65 -8.61 8.52
N THR A 31 7.93 -7.76 7.54
CA THR A 31 9.27 -7.21 7.29
C THR A 31 9.25 -5.70 7.47
N GLY A 32 10.10 -5.17 8.33
CA GLY A 32 10.27 -3.72 8.55
C GLY A 32 11.43 -3.15 7.75
N LEU A 33 11.17 -2.10 6.97
CA LEU A 33 12.21 -1.29 6.33
C LEU A 33 12.60 -0.16 7.27
N LEU A 34 13.81 -0.23 7.82
CA LEU A 34 14.34 0.77 8.76
C LEU A 34 15.39 1.65 8.09
N GLY A 35 15.40 2.92 8.44
CA GLY A 35 16.38 3.88 7.93
C GLY A 35 15.92 5.33 8.13
N PRO A 36 16.83 6.30 8.01
CA PRO A 36 16.51 7.71 8.14
C PRO A 36 15.57 8.20 7.02
N ASN A 37 15.02 9.40 7.20
CA ASN A 37 14.26 10.06 6.14
C ASN A 37 15.19 10.32 4.93
N GLY A 38 14.66 10.10 3.73
CA GLY A 38 15.47 10.19 2.50
C GLY A 38 16.29 8.95 2.15
N ALA A 39 16.27 7.88 2.96
CA ALA A 39 17.01 6.63 2.67
C ALA A 39 16.42 5.80 1.52
N GLY A 40 15.40 6.29 0.81
CA GLY A 40 14.81 5.59 -0.33
C GLY A 40 13.71 4.58 0.01
N LYS A 41 13.25 4.50 1.27
CA LYS A 41 12.22 3.55 1.73
C LYS A 41 10.94 3.64 0.88
N SER A 42 10.34 4.83 0.75
CA SER A 42 9.13 5.03 -0.07
C SER A 42 9.37 4.74 -1.55
N THR A 43 10.57 5.04 -2.06
CA THR A 43 10.96 4.69 -3.43
C THR A 43 10.96 3.18 -3.63
N LEU A 44 11.53 2.44 -2.68
CA LEU A 44 11.57 0.98 -2.72
C LEU A 44 10.16 0.39 -2.61
N ILE A 45 9.32 0.90 -1.68
CA ILE A 45 7.91 0.50 -1.55
C ILE A 45 7.15 0.76 -2.85
N ASN A 46 7.35 1.92 -3.50
CA ASN A 46 6.71 2.23 -4.77
C ASN A 46 7.17 1.31 -5.92
N MET A 47 8.43 0.85 -5.93
CA MET A 47 8.89 -0.16 -6.88
C MET A 47 8.25 -1.52 -6.61
N MET A 48 8.15 -1.93 -5.33
CA MET A 48 7.47 -3.16 -4.92
C MET A 48 5.97 -3.14 -5.20
N GLY A 49 5.34 -1.97 -5.13
CA GLY A 49 3.91 -1.77 -5.46
C GLY A 49 3.61 -1.61 -6.95
N GLY A 50 4.63 -1.57 -7.81
CA GLY A 50 4.44 -1.39 -9.24
C GLY A 50 4.14 0.05 -9.68
N PHE A 51 4.22 1.03 -8.79
CA PHE A 51 4.02 2.45 -9.12
C PHE A 51 5.25 3.07 -9.77
N LEU A 52 6.41 2.45 -9.60
CA LEU A 52 7.68 2.97 -10.08
C LEU A 52 8.53 1.84 -10.68
N ALA A 53 9.04 2.05 -11.90
CA ALA A 53 10.02 1.13 -12.48
C ALA A 53 11.37 1.26 -11.77
N PRO A 54 12.12 0.18 -11.56
CA PRO A 54 13.54 0.29 -11.29
C PRO A 54 14.26 0.90 -12.50
N SER A 55 15.35 1.65 -12.29
CA SER A 55 16.22 2.13 -13.35
C SER A 55 17.13 1.02 -13.87
N THR A 56 17.56 0.11 -12.97
CA THR A 56 18.25 -1.15 -13.27
C THR A 56 17.78 -2.22 -12.29
N GLY A 57 18.05 -3.47 -12.62
CA GLY A 57 17.61 -4.62 -11.85
C GLY A 57 16.13 -4.93 -12.02
N THR A 58 15.60 -5.80 -11.17
CA THR A 58 14.21 -6.26 -11.25
C THR A 58 13.54 -6.34 -9.89
N VAL A 59 12.21 -6.19 -9.89
CA VAL A 59 11.35 -6.48 -8.73
C VAL A 59 10.27 -7.44 -9.17
N THR A 60 10.16 -8.57 -8.50
CA THR A 60 9.24 -9.66 -8.86
C THR A 60 8.42 -10.12 -7.68
N LEU A 61 7.19 -10.60 -7.96
CA LEU A 61 6.34 -11.32 -7.04
C LEU A 61 6.15 -12.75 -7.58
N ASP A 62 6.59 -13.74 -6.82
CA ASP A 62 6.57 -15.16 -7.22
C ASP A 62 7.21 -15.38 -8.60
N GLY A 63 8.36 -14.71 -8.86
CA GLY A 63 9.10 -14.77 -10.12
C GLY A 63 8.50 -13.96 -11.28
N ARG A 64 7.33 -13.32 -11.09
CA ARG A 64 6.69 -12.47 -12.11
C ARG A 64 7.08 -11.02 -11.91
N PRO A 65 7.58 -10.32 -12.96
CA PRO A 65 7.87 -8.88 -12.86
C PRO A 65 6.64 -8.10 -12.40
N ILE A 66 6.83 -7.14 -11.48
CA ILE A 66 5.72 -6.31 -10.97
C ILE A 66 5.43 -5.15 -11.91
N TRP A 67 6.46 -4.47 -12.42
CA TRP A 67 6.27 -3.30 -13.25
C TRP A 67 5.50 -3.62 -14.53
N ARG A 68 4.40 -2.87 -14.79
CA ARG A 68 3.49 -3.03 -15.94
C ARG A 68 2.93 -4.44 -16.10
N ASN A 69 2.59 -5.08 -14.99
CA ASN A 69 2.04 -6.42 -15.00
C ASN A 69 0.72 -6.48 -14.23
N GLU A 70 -0.38 -6.28 -14.93
CA GLU A 70 -1.73 -6.27 -14.35
C GLU A 70 -2.07 -7.56 -13.61
N SER A 71 -1.54 -8.71 -14.06
CA SER A 71 -1.79 -10.01 -13.40
C SER A 71 -1.20 -10.10 -11.99
N VAL A 72 -0.31 -9.16 -11.62
CA VAL A 72 0.34 -9.11 -10.31
C VAL A 72 -0.31 -8.09 -9.39
N TYR A 73 -0.87 -7.01 -9.92
CA TYR A 73 -1.42 -5.92 -9.12
C TYR A 73 -2.57 -6.36 -8.20
N GLY A 74 -3.40 -7.33 -8.64
CA GLY A 74 -4.45 -7.91 -7.79
C GLY A 74 -3.94 -8.68 -6.57
N HIS A 75 -2.62 -8.93 -6.47
CA HIS A 75 -2.01 -9.61 -5.32
C HIS A 75 -1.31 -8.64 -4.35
N ILE A 76 -1.28 -7.34 -4.65
CA ILE A 76 -0.56 -6.34 -3.88
C ILE A 76 -1.51 -5.24 -3.40
N GLY A 77 -1.64 -5.09 -2.08
CA GLY A 77 -2.28 -3.94 -1.46
C GLY A 77 -1.23 -2.90 -1.06
N VAL A 78 -1.50 -1.62 -1.29
CA VAL A 78 -0.57 -0.54 -0.94
C VAL A 78 -1.27 0.54 -0.14
N VAL A 79 -0.70 0.90 1.01
CA VAL A 79 -1.11 2.04 1.80
C VAL A 79 -0.01 3.10 1.70
N PRO A 80 -0.18 4.14 0.87
CA PRO A 80 0.83 5.18 0.69
C PRO A 80 0.90 6.12 1.88
N GLU A 81 2.05 6.75 2.11
CA GLU A 81 2.25 7.77 3.13
C GLU A 81 1.26 8.94 2.94
N ARG A 82 1.14 9.45 1.71
CA ARG A 82 0.27 10.60 1.40
C ARG A 82 -1.21 10.24 1.49
N GLU A 83 -1.99 11.14 2.04
CA GLU A 83 -3.45 11.03 2.05
C GLU A 83 -4.01 11.33 0.65
N ALA A 84 -4.31 10.26 -0.10
CA ALA A 84 -5.02 10.37 -1.38
C ALA A 84 -6.50 10.04 -1.19
N MET A 85 -7.19 10.80 -0.31
CA MET A 85 -8.61 10.60 -0.03
C MET A 85 -9.38 11.90 -0.27
N TYR A 86 -10.62 11.75 -0.73
CA TYR A 86 -11.51 12.88 -0.99
C TYR A 86 -12.40 13.15 0.22
N ASP A 87 -12.29 14.32 0.82
CA ASP A 87 -13.00 14.71 2.05
C ASP A 87 -14.54 14.70 1.92
N PHE A 88 -15.06 14.82 0.71
CA PHE A 88 -16.49 14.82 0.42
C PHE A 88 -17.12 13.43 0.31
N LEU A 89 -16.30 12.37 0.18
CA LEU A 89 -16.76 10.99 0.17
C LEU A 89 -16.96 10.48 1.59
N THR A 90 -17.83 9.48 1.74
CA THR A 90 -17.90 8.66 2.95
C THR A 90 -16.82 7.56 2.91
N GLY A 91 -16.51 6.96 4.07
CA GLY A 91 -15.61 5.82 4.12
C GLY A 91 -16.10 4.65 3.27
N ARG A 92 -17.39 4.38 3.30
CA ARG A 92 -18.05 3.35 2.48
C ARG A 92 -17.85 3.62 0.98
N GLU A 93 -18.16 4.83 0.52
CA GLU A 93 -18.01 5.20 -0.90
C GLU A 93 -16.56 5.08 -1.36
N PHE A 94 -15.61 5.49 -0.53
CA PHE A 94 -14.18 5.39 -0.85
C PHE A 94 -13.71 3.93 -0.98
N VAL A 95 -14.07 3.05 -0.03
CA VAL A 95 -13.67 1.63 -0.08
C VAL A 95 -14.41 0.89 -1.19
N LEU A 96 -15.70 1.21 -1.43
CA LEU A 96 -16.47 0.63 -2.53
C LEU A 96 -15.88 0.99 -3.89
N ALA A 97 -15.50 2.25 -4.11
CA ALA A 97 -14.85 2.66 -5.36
C ALA A 97 -13.56 1.88 -5.61
N ASN A 98 -12.75 1.61 -4.56
CA ASN A 98 -11.58 0.75 -4.69
C ASN A 98 -11.94 -0.71 -4.96
N ALA A 99 -13.00 -1.25 -4.35
CA ALA A 99 -13.49 -2.60 -4.64
C ALA A 99 -13.88 -2.74 -6.11
N GLU A 100 -14.63 -1.77 -6.66
CA GLU A 100 -15.09 -1.76 -8.05
C GLU A 100 -13.92 -1.74 -9.05
N LEU A 101 -12.79 -1.09 -8.74
CA LEU A 101 -11.59 -1.14 -9.58
C LEU A 101 -11.00 -2.56 -9.70
N HIS A 102 -11.29 -3.42 -8.73
CA HIS A 102 -10.92 -4.84 -8.75
C HIS A 102 -12.06 -5.76 -9.22
N GLY A 103 -13.17 -5.22 -9.73
CA GLY A 103 -14.34 -5.99 -10.14
C GLY A 103 -15.12 -6.58 -8.96
N LEU A 104 -14.95 -6.03 -7.76
CA LEU A 104 -15.60 -6.45 -6.51
C LEU A 104 -16.78 -5.51 -6.19
N GLY A 105 -17.54 -5.83 -5.14
CA GLY A 105 -18.74 -5.09 -4.81
C GLY A 105 -18.87 -4.69 -3.34
N THR A 106 -20.12 -4.37 -2.96
CA THR A 106 -20.44 -3.87 -1.62
C THR A 106 -20.09 -4.86 -0.51
N ALA A 107 -20.21 -6.16 -0.75
CA ALA A 107 -19.91 -7.18 0.26
C ALA A 107 -18.43 -7.17 0.66
N GLU A 108 -17.53 -7.03 -0.31
CA GLU A 108 -16.10 -6.97 -0.09
C GLU A 108 -15.71 -5.66 0.61
N ALA A 109 -16.31 -4.54 0.19
CA ALA A 109 -16.11 -3.24 0.84
C ALA A 109 -16.54 -3.27 2.32
N GLN A 110 -17.69 -3.88 2.62
CA GLN A 110 -18.17 -4.03 3.99
C GLN A 110 -17.24 -4.90 4.83
N ARG A 111 -16.78 -6.05 4.30
CA ARG A 111 -15.81 -6.91 5.00
C ARG A 111 -14.51 -6.16 5.31
N ALA A 112 -13.99 -5.42 4.35
CA ALA A 112 -12.77 -4.65 4.53
C ALA A 112 -12.93 -3.56 5.61
N LEU A 113 -14.07 -2.85 5.63
CA LEU A 113 -14.39 -1.86 6.66
C LEU A 113 -14.54 -2.50 8.05
N ALA A 114 -15.18 -3.66 8.14
CA ALA A 114 -15.30 -4.42 9.38
C ALA A 114 -13.92 -4.87 9.91
N THR A 115 -13.04 -5.33 9.03
CA THR A 115 -11.67 -5.74 9.40
C THR A 115 -10.88 -4.62 10.10
N VAL A 116 -11.16 -3.37 9.76
CA VAL A 116 -10.49 -2.19 10.35
C VAL A 116 -11.35 -1.45 11.39
N GLU A 117 -12.45 -2.05 11.84
CA GLU A 117 -13.36 -1.49 12.86
C GLU A 117 -13.92 -0.10 12.48
N MET A 118 -14.42 0.02 11.25
CA MET A 118 -14.96 1.28 10.72
C MET A 118 -16.47 1.21 10.39
N GLU A 119 -17.19 0.14 10.80
CA GLU A 119 -18.61 -0.04 10.51
C GLU A 119 -19.48 1.11 11.03
N ASP A 120 -19.25 1.57 12.24
CA ASP A 120 -20.05 2.63 12.88
C ASP A 120 -19.82 4.01 12.25
N ALA A 121 -18.67 4.20 11.61
CA ALA A 121 -18.27 5.48 11.05
C ALA A 121 -18.29 5.52 9.51
N GLN A 122 -18.54 4.39 8.84
CA GLN A 122 -18.40 4.24 7.40
C GLN A 122 -19.26 5.20 6.56
N ASP A 123 -20.40 5.62 7.10
CA ASP A 123 -21.33 6.52 6.40
C ASP A 123 -21.08 8.02 6.69
N ARG A 124 -20.11 8.33 7.52
CA ARG A 124 -19.66 9.70 7.77
C ARG A 124 -18.66 10.13 6.69
N LYS A 125 -18.64 11.43 6.38
CA LYS A 125 -17.67 12.01 5.43
C LYS A 125 -16.23 11.91 5.95
N ILE A 126 -15.31 11.54 5.10
CA ILE A 126 -13.87 11.41 5.38
C ILE A 126 -13.29 12.71 5.94
N GLY A 127 -13.80 13.87 5.49
CA GLY A 127 -13.43 15.18 6.04
C GLY A 127 -13.66 15.34 7.55
N THR A 128 -14.53 14.49 8.16
CA THR A 128 -14.81 14.49 9.61
C THR A 128 -14.00 13.45 10.38
N TYR A 129 -13.15 12.68 9.71
CA TYR A 129 -12.38 11.61 10.33
C TYR A 129 -11.16 12.13 11.07
N SER A 130 -10.82 11.47 12.18
CA SER A 130 -9.50 11.62 12.78
C SER A 130 -8.42 11.03 11.86
N LYS A 131 -7.16 11.37 12.10
CA LYS A 131 -6.04 10.75 11.36
C LYS A 131 -6.05 9.22 11.43
N GLY A 132 -6.32 8.66 12.62
CA GLY A 132 -6.43 7.21 12.80
C GLY A 132 -7.57 6.59 11.98
N MET A 133 -8.75 7.24 11.95
CA MET A 133 -9.87 6.79 11.11
C MET A 133 -9.54 6.85 9.62
N ARG A 134 -8.87 7.90 9.16
CA ARG A 134 -8.38 8.01 7.78
C ARG A 134 -7.43 6.88 7.45
N GLN A 135 -6.50 6.57 8.35
CA GLN A 135 -5.54 5.48 8.16
C GLN A 135 -6.24 4.11 8.09
N ARG A 136 -7.23 3.86 8.95
CA ARG A 136 -8.04 2.63 8.91
C ARG A 136 -8.78 2.48 7.58
N VAL A 137 -9.39 3.53 7.05
CA VAL A 137 -10.09 3.49 5.76
C VAL A 137 -9.13 3.28 4.59
N LYS A 138 -7.91 3.88 4.62
CA LYS A 138 -6.85 3.57 3.65
C LYS A 138 -6.46 2.09 3.71
N MET A 139 -6.33 1.54 4.91
CA MET A 139 -6.04 0.13 5.11
C MET A 139 -7.16 -0.75 4.56
N ALA A 140 -8.44 -0.42 4.82
CA ALA A 140 -9.58 -1.13 4.26
C ALA A 140 -9.53 -1.16 2.72
N SER A 141 -9.24 -0.02 2.08
CA SER A 141 -9.15 0.04 0.62
C SER A 141 -8.00 -0.80 0.04
N ALA A 142 -6.88 -0.90 0.77
CA ALA A 142 -5.76 -1.75 0.36
C ALA A 142 -6.02 -3.25 0.59
N LEU A 143 -6.92 -3.59 1.51
CA LEU A 143 -7.29 -4.98 1.85
C LEU A 143 -8.49 -5.50 1.07
N VAL A 144 -9.26 -4.65 0.40
CA VAL A 144 -10.58 -4.99 -0.16
C VAL A 144 -10.55 -6.15 -1.16
N HIS A 145 -9.44 -6.33 -1.87
CA HIS A 145 -9.24 -7.38 -2.88
C HIS A 145 -8.45 -8.60 -2.36
N ASP A 146 -8.31 -8.72 -1.02
CA ASP A 146 -7.61 -9.82 -0.35
C ASP A 146 -6.18 -10.06 -0.88
N PRO A 147 -5.31 -9.05 -0.83
CA PRO A 147 -3.97 -9.14 -1.39
C PRO A 147 -3.10 -10.13 -0.60
N SER A 148 -2.20 -10.84 -1.30
CA SER A 148 -1.21 -11.71 -0.67
C SER A 148 0.02 -10.97 -0.12
N VAL A 149 0.20 -9.73 -0.53
CA VAL A 149 1.25 -8.80 -0.03
C VAL A 149 0.62 -7.45 0.29
N LEU A 150 0.90 -6.93 1.48
CA LEU A 150 0.49 -5.60 1.90
C LEU A 150 1.74 -4.72 2.13
N LEU A 151 1.83 -3.63 1.41
CA LEU A 151 2.91 -2.66 1.50
C LEU A 151 2.42 -1.41 2.24
N LEU A 152 3.08 -1.05 3.32
CA LEU A 152 2.70 0.09 4.17
C LEU A 152 3.85 1.10 4.18
N ASP A 153 3.57 2.31 3.72
CA ASP A 153 4.53 3.42 3.78
C ASP A 153 4.16 4.36 4.93
N GLU A 154 4.97 4.35 5.97
CA GLU A 154 4.78 5.13 7.21
C GLU A 154 3.36 5.03 7.82
N PRO A 155 2.83 3.83 8.06
CA PRO A 155 1.41 3.63 8.42
C PRO A 155 1.00 4.28 9.75
N PHE A 156 1.96 4.62 10.60
CA PHE A 156 1.72 5.22 11.93
C PHE A 156 2.07 6.72 11.99
N ASN A 157 2.41 7.32 10.85
CA ASN A 157 2.78 8.73 10.84
C ASN A 157 1.61 9.62 11.29
N GLY A 158 1.86 10.45 12.32
CA GLY A 158 0.89 11.37 12.87
C GLY A 158 -0.26 10.75 13.68
N MET A 159 -0.19 9.45 14.03
CA MET A 159 -1.10 8.82 14.99
C MET A 159 -0.63 9.03 16.42
N ASP A 160 -1.58 9.12 17.36
CA ASP A 160 -1.29 9.13 18.80
C ASP A 160 -0.52 7.85 19.19
N PRO A 161 0.55 7.93 20.01
CA PRO A 161 1.28 6.76 20.50
C PRO A 161 0.42 5.68 21.14
N ARG A 162 -0.76 6.03 21.66
CA ARG A 162 -1.73 5.08 22.24
C ARG A 162 -2.58 4.34 21.19
N GLN A 163 -2.52 4.76 19.93
CA GLN A 163 -3.26 4.16 18.80
C GLN A 163 -2.34 3.39 17.83
N ARG A 164 -1.04 3.28 18.17
CA ARG A 164 -0.02 2.58 17.38
C ARG A 164 0.03 1.10 17.68
#